data_69963f600ec72a991acacc003e01e256
#
_entry.id   69963f600ec72a991acacc003e01e256
#
_cell.length_a   1.000
_cell.length_b   1.000
_cell.length_c   1.000
_cell.angle_alpha   90.00
_cell.angle_beta   90.00
_cell.angle_gamma   90.00
#
_symmetry.space_group_name_H-M   'P 1'
#
loop_
_entity.id
_entity.type
_entity.pdbx_description
1 polymer ?
#
loop_
_entity_poly.entity_id
_entity_poly.type
_entity_poly.pdbx_seq_one_letter_code
_entity_poly.pdbx_strand_id
1 'polypeptide(L)'
;MIDCISVENMRLSDAETIANFVPSLTLMHRAAWGVFLSHAWVAPVAVVVGSGNNGGDGFALACILRENGIVCTVFTVSSRLSEDSAYYAEKAKTAGVPVYGFVPGCLAGFTTVVDCLLGTGFSGSIRENYRAAIEEINVSSAFVISVDINSGMNGDTGEAELAVMSDLTVTIGFVKNGLVTENARNYMKRLVCTDIGIRLARQENKICNLAEWDTVAGKSGYVCCPHWLDMEIVRAF
;
A
#
# COMPACT_ATOMS: atom_id res chain seq x y z
N MET A 1 5.09 -21.46 -3.16
CA MET A 1 4.76 -20.91 -4.49
C MET A 1 3.54 -20.05 -4.28
N ILE A 2 3.56 -18.82 -4.76
CA ILE A 2 2.47 -17.84 -4.63
C ILE A 2 2.00 -17.52 -6.04
N ASP A 3 0.67 -17.47 -6.22
CA ASP A 3 0.09 -17.08 -7.49
C ASP A 3 0.37 -15.59 -7.72
N CYS A 4 1.00 -15.27 -8.85
CA CYS A 4 1.16 -13.92 -9.34
C CYS A 4 0.10 -13.67 -10.39
N ILE A 5 -0.54 -12.52 -10.33
CA ILE A 5 -1.65 -12.18 -11.21
C ILE A 5 -1.42 -10.86 -11.94
N SER A 6 -2.11 -10.69 -13.06
CA SER A 6 -2.15 -9.42 -13.79
C SER A 6 -2.93 -8.36 -13.00
N VAL A 7 -2.61 -7.09 -13.27
CA VAL A 7 -3.37 -5.95 -12.75
C VAL A 7 -4.85 -6.03 -13.14
N GLU A 8 -5.14 -6.48 -14.37
CA GLU A 8 -6.52 -6.66 -14.82
C GLU A 8 -7.25 -7.69 -13.96
N ASN A 9 -6.63 -8.85 -13.71
CA ASN A 9 -7.24 -9.89 -12.88
C ASN A 9 -7.39 -9.44 -11.42
N MET A 10 -6.42 -8.69 -10.88
CA MET A 10 -6.55 -8.10 -9.56
C MET A 10 -7.78 -7.19 -9.46
N ARG A 11 -8.00 -6.32 -10.45
CA ARG A 11 -9.17 -5.41 -10.49
C ARG A 11 -10.49 -6.15 -10.62
N LEU A 12 -10.53 -7.22 -11.43
CA LEU A 12 -11.72 -8.08 -11.56
C LEU A 12 -12.01 -8.82 -10.25
N SER A 13 -10.98 -9.39 -9.61
CA SER A 13 -11.09 -10.11 -8.34
C SER A 13 -11.59 -9.21 -7.22
N ASP A 14 -11.08 -7.99 -7.16
CA ASP A 14 -11.52 -6.96 -6.20
C ASP A 14 -13.00 -6.60 -6.45
N ALA A 15 -13.35 -6.27 -7.69
CA ALA A 15 -14.71 -5.89 -8.07
C ALA A 15 -15.74 -7.01 -7.78
N GLU A 16 -15.42 -8.27 -8.13
CA GLU A 16 -16.30 -9.42 -7.86
C GLU A 16 -16.42 -9.68 -6.34
N THR A 17 -15.34 -9.52 -5.60
CA THR A 17 -15.35 -9.68 -4.14
C THR A 17 -16.22 -8.61 -3.48
N ILE A 18 -16.08 -7.35 -3.89
CA ILE A 18 -16.89 -6.24 -3.39
C ILE A 18 -18.37 -6.44 -3.72
N ALA A 19 -18.67 -6.82 -4.95
CA ALA A 19 -20.06 -6.97 -5.41
C ALA A 19 -20.82 -8.10 -4.69
N ASN A 20 -20.13 -9.18 -4.28
CA ASN A 20 -20.80 -10.40 -3.86
C ASN A 20 -20.50 -10.86 -2.43
N PHE A 21 -19.41 -10.37 -1.79
CA PHE A 21 -18.93 -10.99 -0.56
C PHE A 21 -18.54 -10.03 0.55
N VAL A 22 -17.75 -8.99 0.25
CA VAL A 22 -17.15 -8.12 1.29
C VAL A 22 -17.22 -6.66 0.86
N PRO A 23 -17.81 -5.75 1.66
CA PRO A 23 -17.84 -4.33 1.34
C PRO A 23 -16.43 -3.74 1.12
N SER A 24 -16.30 -2.78 0.20
CA SER A 24 -15.04 -2.11 -0.15
C SER A 24 -14.33 -1.49 1.07
N LEU A 25 -15.08 -0.80 1.92
CA LEU A 25 -14.55 -0.23 3.17
C LEU A 25 -13.97 -1.27 4.13
N THR A 26 -14.53 -2.48 4.13
CA THR A 26 -14.01 -3.59 4.93
C THR A 26 -12.71 -4.11 4.34
N LEU A 27 -12.62 -4.27 3.02
CA LEU A 27 -11.37 -4.67 2.35
C LEU A 27 -10.27 -3.63 2.58
N MET A 28 -10.58 -2.34 2.45
CA MET A 28 -9.64 -1.25 2.73
C MET A 28 -9.14 -1.26 4.19
N HIS A 29 -10.02 -1.52 5.14
CA HIS A 29 -9.64 -1.68 6.55
C HIS A 29 -8.69 -2.88 6.76
N ARG A 30 -8.99 -4.01 6.11
CA ARG A 30 -8.13 -5.21 6.17
C ARG A 30 -6.76 -4.95 5.53
N ALA A 31 -6.72 -4.23 4.40
CA ALA A 31 -5.48 -3.82 3.75
C ALA A 31 -4.62 -2.99 4.70
N ALA A 32 -5.20 -1.97 5.33
CA ALA A 32 -4.52 -1.13 6.30
C ALA A 32 -3.98 -1.92 7.50
N TRP A 33 -4.74 -2.89 8.03
CA TRP A 33 -4.25 -3.80 9.09
C TRP A 33 -3.12 -4.68 8.60
N GLY A 34 -3.19 -5.21 7.37
CA GLY A 34 -2.11 -5.99 6.78
C GLY A 34 -0.81 -5.19 6.68
N VAL A 35 -0.89 -3.94 6.26
CA VAL A 35 0.26 -3.02 6.25
C VAL A 35 0.76 -2.77 7.67
N PHE A 36 -0.14 -2.49 8.62
CA PHE A 36 0.23 -2.23 10.01
C PHE A 36 1.00 -3.40 10.63
N LEU A 37 0.56 -4.63 10.41
CA LEU A 37 1.18 -5.84 10.94
C LEU A 37 2.51 -6.23 10.26
N SER A 38 2.80 -5.66 9.09
CA SER A 38 3.99 -5.99 8.30
C SER A 38 5.26 -5.30 8.77
N HIS A 39 5.16 -4.32 9.70
CA HIS A 39 6.30 -3.52 10.14
C HIS A 39 6.25 -3.17 11.64
N ALA A 40 7.45 -3.10 12.25
CA ALA A 40 7.61 -2.55 13.61
C ALA A 40 7.76 -1.02 13.52
N TRP A 41 6.68 -0.31 13.81
CA TRP A 41 6.57 1.13 13.57
C TRP A 41 7.48 1.98 14.45
N VAL A 42 8.22 2.87 13.81
CA VAL A 42 9.06 3.88 14.47
C VAL A 42 8.50 5.26 14.12
N ALA A 43 8.02 5.97 15.14
CA ALA A 43 7.45 7.31 14.98
C ALA A 43 8.55 8.39 14.94
N PRO A 44 8.28 9.56 14.35
CA PRO A 44 7.03 9.94 13.68
C PRO A 44 6.88 9.34 12.29
N VAL A 45 5.63 9.02 11.90
CA VAL A 45 5.28 8.42 10.61
C VAL A 45 4.64 9.46 9.70
N ALA A 46 5.13 9.62 8.47
CA ALA A 46 4.44 10.35 7.41
C ALA A 46 3.70 9.36 6.50
N VAL A 47 2.43 9.61 6.23
CA VAL A 47 1.65 8.84 5.24
C VAL A 47 1.32 9.76 4.07
N VAL A 48 1.89 9.49 2.89
CA VAL A 48 1.73 10.33 1.70
C VAL A 48 0.68 9.69 0.79
N VAL A 49 -0.45 10.40 0.60
CA VAL A 49 -1.63 9.81 -0.03
C VAL A 49 -1.99 10.49 -1.35
N GLY A 50 -2.40 9.66 -2.32
CA GLY A 50 -2.96 10.08 -3.60
C GLY A 50 -4.48 10.20 -3.59
N SER A 51 -5.07 10.34 -4.79
CA SER A 51 -6.50 10.54 -4.99
C SER A 51 -7.35 9.27 -5.01
N GLY A 52 -6.73 8.11 -5.25
CA GLY A 52 -7.41 6.82 -5.44
C GLY A 52 -7.58 6.00 -4.17
N ASN A 53 -7.95 4.73 -4.32
CA ASN A 53 -8.17 3.80 -3.21
C ASN A 53 -6.88 3.49 -2.44
N ASN A 54 -5.71 3.49 -3.09
CA ASN A 54 -4.44 3.38 -2.37
C ASN A 54 -4.23 4.52 -1.35
N GLY A 55 -4.69 5.75 -1.69
CA GLY A 55 -4.77 6.85 -0.72
C GLY A 55 -5.74 6.56 0.44
N GLY A 56 -6.84 5.88 0.15
CA GLY A 56 -7.80 5.39 1.16
C GLY A 56 -7.17 4.40 2.13
N ASP A 57 -6.38 3.44 1.63
CA ASP A 57 -5.60 2.51 2.45
C ASP A 57 -4.64 3.27 3.39
N GLY A 58 -4.02 4.36 2.89
CA GLY A 58 -3.17 5.25 3.68
C GLY A 58 -3.93 5.97 4.79
N PHE A 59 -5.12 6.50 4.53
CA PHE A 59 -5.95 7.11 5.57
C PHE A 59 -6.44 6.08 6.60
N ALA A 60 -6.84 4.88 6.15
CA ALA A 60 -7.23 3.80 7.04
C ALA A 60 -6.06 3.35 7.93
N LEU A 61 -4.85 3.25 7.38
CA LEU A 61 -3.62 2.98 8.13
C LEU A 61 -3.34 4.07 9.17
N ALA A 62 -3.51 5.35 8.82
CA ALA A 62 -3.30 6.44 9.76
C ALA A 62 -4.27 6.39 10.96
N CYS A 63 -5.52 5.94 10.74
CA CYS A 63 -6.45 5.66 11.85
C CYS A 63 -5.90 4.56 12.77
N ILE A 64 -5.44 3.45 12.21
CA ILE A 64 -4.90 2.31 12.96
C ILE A 64 -3.63 2.72 13.73
N LEU A 65 -2.71 3.46 13.10
CA LEU A 65 -1.51 4.00 13.76
C LEU A 65 -1.90 4.84 14.98
N ARG A 66 -2.84 5.75 14.81
CA ARG A 66 -3.33 6.62 15.89
C ARG A 66 -3.99 5.85 17.02
N GLU A 67 -4.84 4.87 16.70
CA GLU A 67 -5.51 3.98 17.67
C GLU A 67 -4.49 3.18 18.50
N ASN A 68 -3.32 2.88 17.92
CA ASN A 68 -2.23 2.16 18.59
C ASN A 68 -1.16 3.09 19.22
N GLY A 69 -1.45 4.39 19.35
CA GLY A 69 -0.56 5.35 20.02
C GLY A 69 0.66 5.77 19.21
N ILE A 70 0.71 5.46 17.91
CA ILE A 70 1.81 5.82 17.02
C ILE A 70 1.55 7.21 16.42
N VAL A 71 2.47 8.14 16.63
CA VAL A 71 2.37 9.49 16.08
C VAL A 71 2.54 9.45 14.57
N CYS A 72 1.51 9.92 13.87
CA CYS A 72 1.53 9.99 12.41
C CYS A 72 0.91 11.27 11.88
N THR A 73 1.28 11.65 10.66
CA THR A 73 0.76 12.79 9.89
C THR A 73 0.47 12.33 8.48
N VAL A 74 -0.66 12.74 7.92
CA VAL A 74 -1.01 12.46 6.52
C VAL A 74 -0.73 13.68 5.65
N PHE A 75 -0.08 13.47 4.50
CA PHE A 75 0.16 14.48 3.47
C PHE A 75 -0.56 14.10 2.18
N THR A 76 -1.44 14.99 1.70
CA THR A 76 -2.26 14.75 0.49
C THR A 76 -1.66 15.45 -0.71
N VAL A 77 -1.43 14.73 -1.81
CA VAL A 77 -0.98 15.34 -3.09
C VAL A 77 -2.15 15.74 -4.00
N SER A 78 -3.37 15.43 -3.61
CA SER A 78 -4.59 15.76 -4.36
C SER A 78 -5.71 16.18 -3.43
N SER A 79 -6.51 17.15 -3.87
CA SER A 79 -7.76 17.53 -3.19
C SER A 79 -8.94 16.63 -3.57
N ARG A 80 -8.81 15.82 -4.63
CA ARG A 80 -9.83 14.86 -5.05
C ARG A 80 -9.54 13.52 -4.39
N LEU A 81 -10.57 12.88 -3.87
CA LEU A 81 -10.50 11.56 -3.24
C LEU A 81 -11.58 10.66 -3.86
N SER A 82 -11.32 9.34 -3.92
CA SER A 82 -12.38 8.35 -4.17
C SER A 82 -13.36 8.35 -2.99
N GLU A 83 -14.53 7.75 -3.16
CA GLU A 83 -15.58 7.70 -2.12
C GLU A 83 -15.05 7.04 -0.84
N ASP A 84 -14.42 5.87 -0.96
CA ASP A 84 -13.84 5.15 0.18
C ASP A 84 -12.69 5.91 0.83
N SER A 85 -11.85 6.57 0.01
CA SER A 85 -10.75 7.40 0.49
C SER A 85 -11.28 8.61 1.29
N ALA A 86 -12.36 9.24 0.82
CA ALA A 86 -12.99 10.35 1.52
C ALA A 86 -13.59 9.91 2.87
N TYR A 87 -14.20 8.72 2.92
CA TYR A 87 -14.69 8.14 4.17
C TYR A 87 -13.58 7.99 5.21
N TYR A 88 -12.45 7.38 4.84
CA TYR A 88 -11.33 7.20 5.77
C TYR A 88 -10.58 8.50 6.07
N ALA A 89 -10.56 9.47 5.15
CA ALA A 89 -10.02 10.81 5.42
C ALA A 89 -10.78 11.50 6.53
N GLU A 90 -12.11 11.40 6.54
CA GLU A 90 -12.96 11.97 7.59
C GLU A 90 -12.78 11.24 8.93
N LYS A 91 -12.67 9.90 8.89
CA LYS A 91 -12.34 9.09 10.10
C LYS A 91 -10.99 9.48 10.69
N ALA A 92 -9.95 9.64 9.86
CA ALA A 92 -8.62 10.04 10.31
C ALA A 92 -8.64 11.41 10.99
N LYS A 93 -9.34 12.40 10.41
CA LYS A 93 -9.54 13.72 11.03
C LYS A 93 -10.26 13.62 12.37
N THR A 94 -11.34 12.85 12.42
CA THR A 94 -12.12 12.63 13.65
C THR A 94 -11.28 11.95 14.74
N ALA A 95 -10.38 11.04 14.36
CA ALA A 95 -9.42 10.41 15.26
C ALA A 95 -8.27 11.34 15.70
N GLY A 96 -8.25 12.58 15.21
CA GLY A 96 -7.23 13.57 15.54
C GLY A 96 -5.89 13.35 14.84
N VAL A 97 -5.90 12.70 13.66
CA VAL A 97 -4.72 12.61 12.80
C VAL A 97 -4.54 13.94 12.07
N PRO A 98 -3.36 14.60 12.16
CA PRO A 98 -3.07 15.78 11.36
C PRO A 98 -3.06 15.45 9.87
N VAL A 99 -3.79 16.24 9.06
CA VAL A 99 -3.86 16.07 7.60
C VAL A 99 -3.52 17.40 6.94
N TYR A 100 -2.47 17.40 6.11
CA TYR A 100 -1.98 18.60 5.41
C TYR A 100 -1.86 18.33 3.90
N GLY A 101 -1.85 19.41 3.12
CA GLY A 101 -1.42 19.32 1.71
C GLY A 101 0.09 19.05 1.64
N PHE A 102 0.49 18.19 0.69
CA PHE A 102 1.90 17.96 0.43
C PHE A 102 2.55 19.24 -0.10
N VAL A 103 3.69 19.60 0.47
CA VAL A 103 4.58 20.65 -0.03
C VAL A 103 6.03 20.16 0.06
N PRO A 104 6.90 20.49 -0.90
CA PRO A 104 8.31 20.08 -0.84
C PRO A 104 8.97 20.45 0.50
N GLY A 105 9.69 19.50 1.08
CA GLY A 105 10.34 19.62 2.40
C GLY A 105 9.48 19.15 3.58
N CYS A 106 8.21 18.77 3.37
CA CYS A 106 7.31 18.38 4.47
C CYS A 106 7.65 17.03 5.10
N LEU A 107 8.44 16.18 4.44
CA LEU A 107 8.84 14.87 4.96
C LEU A 107 10.10 14.92 5.85
N ALA A 108 10.70 16.10 6.04
CA ALA A 108 11.88 16.25 6.88
C ALA A 108 11.58 15.88 8.34
N GLY A 109 12.45 15.05 8.94
CA GLY A 109 12.34 14.64 10.35
C GLY A 109 11.42 13.47 10.65
N PHE A 110 10.73 12.91 9.64
CA PHE A 110 10.01 11.65 9.80
C PHE A 110 10.97 10.46 9.75
N THR A 111 10.72 9.47 10.61
CA THR A 111 11.52 8.24 10.68
C THR A 111 10.99 7.14 9.77
N THR A 112 9.69 7.18 9.49
CA THR A 112 9.01 6.27 8.55
C THR A 112 8.16 7.08 7.59
N VAL A 113 8.25 6.78 6.30
CA VAL A 113 7.40 7.35 5.24
C VAL A 113 6.64 6.23 4.58
N VAL A 114 5.31 6.38 4.49
CA VAL A 114 4.44 5.43 3.81
C VAL A 114 3.95 6.04 2.50
N ASP A 115 4.27 5.38 1.40
CA ASP A 115 3.83 5.70 0.06
C ASP A 115 2.47 5.04 -0.22
N CYS A 116 1.43 5.86 -0.27
CA CYS A 116 0.08 5.52 -0.69
C CYS A 116 -0.39 6.43 -1.84
N LEU A 117 0.53 6.84 -2.73
CA LEU A 117 0.24 7.79 -3.80
C LEU A 117 -0.53 7.15 -4.96
N LEU A 118 0.01 6.07 -5.52
CA LEU A 118 -0.49 5.38 -6.71
C LEU A 118 -0.47 3.87 -6.48
N GLY A 119 -1.56 3.19 -6.77
CA GLY A 119 -1.67 1.72 -6.74
C GLY A 119 -1.82 1.14 -8.14
N THR A 120 -2.38 -0.07 -8.25
CA THR A 120 -2.61 -0.81 -9.51
C THR A 120 -3.42 -0.06 -10.56
N GLY A 121 -4.14 1.00 -10.18
CA GLY A 121 -4.88 1.86 -11.11
C GLY A 121 -4.03 2.82 -11.93
N PHE A 122 -2.75 2.95 -11.63
CA PHE A 122 -1.86 3.88 -12.33
C PHE A 122 -1.47 3.37 -13.73
N SER A 123 -1.57 4.27 -14.71
CA SER A 123 -1.05 4.05 -16.07
C SER A 123 -0.70 5.40 -16.70
N GLY A 124 0.31 5.41 -17.56
CA GLY A 124 0.77 6.61 -18.28
C GLY A 124 1.80 7.43 -17.51
N SER A 125 1.82 8.76 -17.74
CA SER A 125 2.82 9.66 -17.17
C SER A 125 2.45 10.14 -15.77
N ILE A 126 3.45 10.33 -14.92
CA ILE A 126 3.30 10.87 -13.56
C ILE A 126 3.06 12.37 -13.62
N ARG A 127 2.00 12.85 -12.97
CA ARG A 127 1.70 14.27 -12.84
C ARG A 127 2.70 14.97 -11.95
N GLU A 128 2.94 16.27 -12.17
CA GLU A 128 3.99 17.05 -11.51
C GLU A 128 3.94 16.99 -9.97
N ASN A 129 2.75 17.11 -9.36
CA ASN A 129 2.61 17.04 -7.91
C ASN A 129 2.93 15.65 -7.33
N TYR A 130 2.64 14.57 -8.08
CA TYR A 130 3.03 13.21 -7.70
C TYR A 130 4.53 13.00 -7.91
N ARG A 131 5.11 13.55 -8.98
CA ARG A 131 6.55 13.53 -9.25
C ARG A 131 7.33 14.13 -8.08
N ALA A 132 6.98 15.35 -7.66
CA ALA A 132 7.62 16.01 -6.54
C ALA A 132 7.56 15.19 -5.25
N ALA A 133 6.42 14.54 -4.98
CA ALA A 133 6.28 13.68 -3.80
C ALA A 133 7.16 12.42 -3.88
N ILE A 134 7.19 11.75 -5.04
CA ILE A 134 8.05 10.56 -5.25
C ILE A 134 9.52 10.93 -5.10
N GLU A 135 9.95 12.06 -5.69
CA GLU A 135 11.33 12.53 -5.61
C GLU A 135 11.73 12.84 -4.16
N GLU A 136 10.85 13.50 -3.38
CA GLU A 136 11.12 13.78 -1.97
C GLU A 136 11.17 12.50 -1.12
N ILE A 137 10.27 11.54 -1.34
CA ILE A 137 10.32 10.23 -0.68
C ILE A 137 11.67 9.54 -0.96
N ASN A 138 12.12 9.54 -2.22
CA ASN A 138 13.34 8.86 -2.64
C ASN A 138 14.63 9.47 -2.08
N VAL A 139 14.64 10.76 -1.73
CA VAL A 139 15.81 11.41 -1.11
C VAL A 139 15.70 11.46 0.42
N SER A 140 14.61 11.01 1.00
CA SER A 140 14.43 10.97 2.46
C SER A 140 15.37 9.93 3.08
N SER A 141 15.79 10.17 4.32
CA SER A 141 16.53 9.19 5.14
C SER A 141 15.62 8.26 5.95
N ALA A 142 14.29 8.40 5.79
CA ALA A 142 13.30 7.59 6.49
C ALA A 142 13.27 6.15 5.98
N PHE A 143 12.75 5.23 6.79
CA PHE A 143 12.36 3.91 6.32
C PHE A 143 11.11 4.05 5.44
N VAL A 144 11.19 3.62 4.19
CA VAL A 144 10.11 3.80 3.19
C VAL A 144 9.30 2.52 3.03
N ILE A 145 7.97 2.63 3.18
CA ILE A 145 7.02 1.55 2.94
C ILE A 145 6.11 1.94 1.78
N SER A 146 6.09 1.17 0.69
CA SER A 146 5.10 1.32 -0.38
C SER A 146 3.93 0.36 -0.19
N VAL A 147 2.71 0.89 -0.30
CA VAL A 147 1.46 0.12 -0.17
C VAL A 147 0.96 -0.26 -1.55
N ASP A 148 0.60 -1.52 -1.71
CA ASP A 148 0.10 -2.17 -2.91
C ASP A 148 1.17 -2.33 -4.01
N ILE A 149 1.68 -1.25 -4.54
CA ILE A 149 2.76 -1.17 -5.54
C ILE A 149 3.60 0.07 -5.22
N ASN A 150 4.89 0.06 -5.55
CA ASN A 150 5.71 1.26 -5.51
C ASN A 150 5.13 2.31 -6.48
N SER A 151 4.77 3.48 -5.96
CA SER A 151 4.10 4.50 -6.76
C SER A 151 4.94 4.92 -7.96
N GLY A 152 4.34 4.85 -9.14
CA GLY A 152 4.98 5.12 -10.43
C GLY A 152 5.43 3.88 -11.21
N MET A 153 5.46 2.70 -10.59
CA MET A 153 5.82 1.44 -11.24
C MET A 153 4.62 0.80 -11.94
N ASN A 154 4.84 0.19 -13.09
CA ASN A 154 3.83 -0.61 -13.79
C ASN A 154 3.63 -1.97 -13.09
N GLY A 155 2.40 -2.26 -12.68
CA GLY A 155 2.08 -3.47 -11.91
C GLY A 155 2.15 -4.77 -12.69
N ASP A 156 2.22 -4.74 -14.03
CA ASP A 156 2.35 -5.94 -14.86
C ASP A 156 3.79 -6.18 -15.34
N THR A 157 4.56 -5.11 -15.63
CA THR A 157 5.92 -5.21 -16.19
C THR A 157 7.03 -4.89 -15.21
N GLY A 158 6.73 -4.21 -14.10
CA GLY A 158 7.73 -3.71 -13.17
C GLY A 158 8.55 -2.52 -13.67
N GLU A 159 8.22 -2.01 -14.85
CA GLU A 159 8.91 -0.87 -15.44
C GLU A 159 8.42 0.45 -14.85
N ALA A 160 9.31 1.43 -14.75
CA ALA A 160 9.00 2.80 -14.37
C ALA A 160 10.00 3.79 -14.95
N GLU A 161 9.54 4.97 -15.35
CA GLU A 161 10.39 6.12 -15.59
C GLU A 161 10.89 6.71 -14.26
N LEU A 162 9.98 6.80 -13.31
CA LEU A 162 10.22 7.24 -11.94
C LEU A 162 9.28 6.45 -11.01
N ALA A 163 9.83 5.84 -9.98
CA ALA A 163 9.02 5.20 -8.94
C ALA A 163 9.61 5.41 -7.56
N VAL A 164 8.79 5.21 -6.54
CA VAL A 164 9.25 5.21 -5.15
C VAL A 164 10.21 4.04 -4.93
N MET A 165 11.33 4.32 -4.26
CA MET A 165 12.31 3.33 -3.81
C MET A 165 12.00 2.98 -2.35
N SER A 166 11.50 1.77 -2.10
CA SER A 166 11.06 1.36 -0.77
C SER A 166 12.02 0.39 -0.09
N ASP A 167 12.06 0.43 1.24
CA ASP A 167 12.68 -0.60 2.08
C ASP A 167 11.75 -1.82 2.20
N LEU A 168 10.44 -1.58 2.13
CA LEU A 168 9.39 -2.59 2.20
C LEU A 168 8.25 -2.24 1.25
N THR A 169 7.85 -3.16 0.40
CA THR A 169 6.58 -3.08 -0.34
C THR A 169 5.61 -4.07 0.24
N VAL A 170 4.42 -3.60 0.63
CA VAL A 170 3.32 -4.45 1.13
C VAL A 170 2.23 -4.50 0.08
N THR A 171 2.22 -5.56 -0.72
CA THR A 171 1.21 -5.75 -1.76
C THR A 171 -0.06 -6.36 -1.20
N ILE A 172 -1.21 -5.91 -1.70
CA ILE A 172 -2.53 -6.22 -1.15
C ILE A 172 -3.21 -7.32 -1.98
N GLY A 173 -3.78 -8.31 -1.30
CA GLY A 173 -4.52 -9.43 -1.86
C GLY A 173 -3.62 -10.45 -2.55
N PHE A 174 -3.14 -10.13 -3.74
CA PHE A 174 -2.25 -10.98 -4.53
C PHE A 174 -1.00 -10.24 -4.98
N VAL A 175 0.07 -11.00 -5.23
CA VAL A 175 1.29 -10.47 -5.84
C VAL A 175 1.02 -10.14 -7.30
N LYS A 176 1.27 -8.91 -7.72
CA LYS A 176 1.14 -8.49 -9.12
C LYS A 176 2.36 -8.93 -9.93
N ASN A 177 2.16 -9.29 -11.18
CA ASN A 177 3.22 -9.81 -12.05
C ASN A 177 4.48 -8.93 -12.09
N GLY A 178 4.29 -7.61 -12.13
CA GLY A 178 5.38 -6.63 -12.18
C GLY A 178 6.26 -6.59 -10.93
N LEU A 179 5.71 -6.96 -9.77
CA LEU A 179 6.45 -6.93 -8.49
C LEU A 179 7.55 -7.99 -8.37
N VAL A 180 7.50 -9.02 -9.22
CA VAL A 180 8.45 -10.16 -9.19
C VAL A 180 9.39 -10.18 -10.41
N THR A 181 9.40 -9.10 -11.17
CA THR A 181 10.34 -8.92 -12.29
C THR A 181 11.72 -8.43 -11.81
N GLU A 182 12.73 -8.58 -12.67
CA GLU A 182 14.05 -8.01 -12.38
C GLU A 182 14.01 -6.48 -12.26
N ASN A 183 13.16 -5.82 -13.04
CA ASN A 183 13.00 -4.37 -12.98
C ASN A 183 12.52 -3.90 -11.60
N ALA A 184 11.57 -4.60 -11.01
CA ALA A 184 11.02 -4.26 -9.69
C ALA A 184 12.07 -4.26 -8.56
N ARG A 185 13.13 -5.06 -8.69
CA ARG A 185 14.24 -5.14 -7.70
C ARG A 185 15.00 -3.82 -7.56
N ASN A 186 14.93 -2.95 -8.57
CA ASN A 186 15.52 -1.61 -8.47
C ASN A 186 14.75 -0.67 -7.55
N TYR A 187 13.50 -1.00 -7.24
CA TYR A 187 12.58 -0.12 -6.52
C TYR A 187 12.21 -0.62 -5.12
N MET A 188 12.49 -1.86 -4.76
CA MET A 188 12.15 -2.39 -3.45
C MET A 188 13.19 -3.35 -2.91
N LYS A 189 13.45 -3.28 -1.58
CA LYS A 189 14.39 -4.20 -0.89
C LYS A 189 13.68 -5.45 -0.37
N ARG A 190 12.40 -5.34 0.00
CA ARG A 190 11.59 -6.43 0.54
C ARG A 190 10.18 -6.35 0.00
N LEU A 191 9.57 -7.51 -0.26
CA LEU A 191 8.18 -7.66 -0.65
C LEU A 191 7.44 -8.52 0.38
N VAL A 192 6.27 -8.04 0.82
CA VAL A 192 5.33 -8.77 1.65
C VAL A 192 3.98 -8.75 0.97
N CYS A 193 3.27 -9.87 0.94
CA CYS A 193 1.89 -9.94 0.46
C CYS A 193 0.94 -10.12 1.64
N THR A 194 -0.07 -9.29 1.75
CA THR A 194 -1.13 -9.43 2.75
C THR A 194 -2.41 -9.93 2.11
N ASP A 195 -2.93 -11.05 2.63
CA ASP A 195 -4.24 -11.56 2.26
C ASP A 195 -5.32 -10.74 2.98
N ILE A 196 -6.26 -10.20 2.23
CA ILE A 196 -7.38 -9.40 2.75
C ILE A 196 -8.75 -10.07 2.50
N GLY A 197 -8.75 -11.30 2.00
CA GLY A 197 -9.95 -12.08 1.69
C GLY A 197 -10.53 -11.80 0.32
N ILE A 198 -9.73 -11.34 -0.65
CA ILE A 198 -10.14 -11.21 -2.05
C ILE A 198 -10.23 -12.60 -2.68
N ARG A 199 -11.31 -12.84 -3.40
CA ARG A 199 -11.52 -14.07 -4.17
C ARG A 199 -11.00 -13.88 -5.58
N LEU A 200 -10.16 -14.82 -6.02
CA LEU A 200 -9.58 -14.78 -7.36
C LEU A 200 -10.68 -15.00 -8.44
N ALA A 201 -10.83 -14.02 -9.32
CA ALA A 201 -11.82 -14.07 -10.41
C ALA A 201 -11.43 -15.05 -11.53
N ARG A 202 -10.14 -15.09 -11.86
CA ARG A 202 -9.61 -15.96 -12.94
C ARG A 202 -8.34 -16.66 -12.49
N GLN A 203 -8.23 -17.97 -12.73
CA GLN A 203 -6.98 -18.68 -12.50
C GLN A 203 -5.94 -18.23 -13.54
N GLU A 204 -4.83 -17.68 -13.08
CA GLU A 204 -3.64 -17.42 -13.89
C GLU A 204 -2.55 -18.42 -13.50
N ASN A 205 -1.96 -19.09 -14.51
CA ASN A 205 -0.92 -20.11 -14.27
C ASN A 205 0.48 -19.49 -14.10
N LYS A 206 0.58 -18.29 -13.57
CA LYS A 206 1.86 -17.68 -13.20
C LYS A 206 2.13 -17.95 -11.73
N ILE A 207 3.16 -18.73 -11.49
CA ILE A 207 3.61 -19.08 -10.15
C ILE A 207 4.93 -18.35 -9.91
N CYS A 208 4.97 -17.56 -8.86
CA CYS A 208 6.19 -16.92 -8.39
C CYS A 208 6.85 -17.78 -7.30
N ASN A 209 8.13 -18.05 -7.43
CA ASN A 209 8.91 -18.66 -6.37
C ASN A 209 9.52 -17.57 -5.49
N LEU A 210 8.84 -17.21 -4.40
CA LEU A 210 9.33 -16.22 -3.45
C LEU A 210 10.69 -16.60 -2.83
N ALA A 211 11.01 -17.89 -2.73
CA ALA A 211 12.30 -18.33 -2.24
C ALA A 211 13.45 -17.91 -3.15
N GLU A 212 13.25 -17.92 -4.47
CA GLU A 212 14.24 -17.40 -5.43
C GLU A 212 14.34 -15.87 -5.34
N TRP A 213 13.24 -15.20 -5.07
CA TRP A 213 13.22 -13.75 -4.87
C TRP A 213 13.90 -13.33 -3.56
N ASP A 214 13.72 -14.10 -2.47
CA ASP A 214 14.37 -13.88 -1.18
C ASP A 214 15.90 -13.96 -1.24
N THR A 215 16.46 -14.82 -2.09
CA THR A 215 17.93 -14.95 -2.25
C THR A 215 18.56 -13.76 -2.96
N VAL A 216 17.77 -12.96 -3.69
CA VAL A 216 18.28 -11.87 -4.54
C VAL A 216 17.95 -10.48 -4.00
N ALA A 217 16.77 -10.30 -3.39
CA ALA A 217 16.27 -8.99 -2.97
C ALA A 217 16.17 -8.82 -1.43
N GLY A 218 16.59 -9.79 -0.65
CA GLY A 218 16.43 -9.80 0.80
C GLY A 218 15.18 -10.57 1.23
N LYS A 219 14.83 -10.50 2.50
CA LYS A 219 13.76 -11.32 3.07
C LYS A 219 12.38 -10.85 2.61
N SER A 220 11.74 -11.57 1.69
CA SER A 220 10.34 -11.45 1.36
C SER A 220 9.50 -12.39 2.23
N GLY A 221 8.28 -12.04 2.52
CA GLY A 221 7.43 -12.85 3.38
C GLY A 221 5.97 -12.79 2.93
N TYR A 222 5.25 -13.89 3.15
CA TYR A 222 3.80 -13.91 3.07
C TYR A 222 3.25 -13.67 4.47
N VAL A 223 2.67 -12.50 4.70
CA VAL A 223 1.90 -12.24 5.91
C VAL A 223 0.46 -12.63 5.60
N CYS A 224 0.10 -13.86 5.96
CA CYS A 224 -1.30 -14.21 6.05
C CYS A 224 -1.84 -13.55 7.31
N CYS A 225 -2.75 -12.59 7.19
CA CYS A 225 -3.52 -12.16 8.35
C CYS A 225 -4.33 -13.36 8.83
N PRO A 226 -4.08 -13.87 10.03
CA PRO A 226 -4.81 -15.02 10.54
C PRO A 226 -6.29 -14.66 10.59
N HIS A 227 -7.09 -15.51 10.03
CA HIS A 227 -8.55 -15.57 10.08
C HIS A 227 -9.27 -14.25 10.42
N TRP A 228 -9.90 -13.64 9.42
CA TRP A 228 -10.73 -12.42 9.56
C TRP A 228 -11.77 -12.52 10.67
N LEU A 229 -12.19 -13.74 11.04
CA LEU A 229 -13.04 -14.06 12.17
C LEU A 229 -12.40 -13.67 13.51
N ASP A 230 -11.09 -13.84 13.67
CA ASP A 230 -10.40 -13.55 14.93
C ASP A 230 -10.19 -12.05 15.17
N MET A 231 -10.15 -11.25 14.10
CA MET A 231 -10.00 -9.78 14.21
C MET A 231 -11.29 -9.07 14.65
N GLU A 232 -12.47 -9.63 14.41
CA GLU A 232 -13.72 -9.14 14.99
C GLU A 232 -13.83 -9.50 16.48
N ILE A 233 -13.25 -10.61 16.88
CA ILE A 233 -13.25 -11.09 18.28
C ILE A 233 -12.27 -10.29 19.15
N VAL A 234 -11.11 -9.91 18.63
CA VAL A 234 -10.10 -9.09 19.38
C VAL A 234 -10.61 -7.67 19.68
N ARG A 235 -11.63 -7.17 18.98
CA ARG A 235 -12.28 -5.89 19.27
C ARG A 235 -13.38 -5.97 20.34
N ALA A 236 -13.75 -7.17 20.79
CA ALA A 236 -14.76 -7.38 21.82
C ALA A 236 -14.17 -7.51 23.24
N PHE A 237 -12.84 -7.41 23.36
CA PHE A 237 -12.08 -7.37 24.60
C PHE A 237 -11.17 -6.14 24.60
#